data_65eeb0313089138287cc4865c7b0a4e1
#
_entry.id   65eeb0313089138287cc4865c7b0a4e1
#
_cell.length_a   1.000
_cell.length_b   1.000
_cell.length_c   1.000
_cell.angle_alpha   90.00
_cell.angle_beta   90.00
_cell.angle_gamma   90.00
#
_symmetry.space_group_name_H-M   'P 1'
#
loop_
_entity.id
_entity.type
_entity.pdbx_description
1 polymer ?
#
loop_
_entity_poly.entity_id
_entity_poly.type
_entity_poly.pdbx_seq_one_letter_code
_entity_poly.pdbx_strand_id
1 'polypeptide(L)'
;MLSQPVIDLSNRDLLALLVGENIADCMLLETGGRLSDLFSGETSTVVMAREPGALYDNWAKPRVILSAARELARRCLGESLVRQGECMSSPQKVKAFLTHSLGHLPYEAFMALWLDAQHGLIEAEVLFKGTLTQTSVYPREVVRHAMAHNASAVIVAHNHPSGLAEASQADRWLTDQLKASLALVDVKVLDHVIVAGHSHLSFAEQGWL
;
A
#
# COMPACT_ATOMS: atom_id res chain seq x y z
N MET A 1 30.79 -4.51 13.54
CA MET A 1 29.84 -3.81 14.44
C MET A 1 29.58 -2.45 13.85
N LEU A 2 28.32 -2.14 13.53
CA LEU A 2 27.94 -0.79 13.08
C LEU A 2 28.17 0.18 14.24
N SER A 3 28.98 1.19 14.04
CA SER A 3 29.29 2.22 15.05
C SER A 3 28.22 3.31 15.16
N GLN A 4 27.25 3.32 14.22
CA GLN A 4 26.14 4.27 14.17
C GLN A 4 24.79 3.52 14.26
N PRO A 5 23.75 4.12 14.88
CA PRO A 5 22.40 3.61 14.84
C PRO A 5 21.90 3.52 13.39
N VAL A 6 21.11 2.48 13.08
CA VAL A 6 20.58 2.26 11.72
C VAL A 6 19.75 3.46 11.22
N ILE A 7 19.11 4.19 12.14
CA ILE A 7 18.28 5.36 11.82
C ILE A 7 19.08 6.54 11.26
N ASP A 8 20.39 6.60 11.53
CA ASP A 8 21.29 7.68 11.11
C ASP A 8 22.04 7.36 9.80
N LEU A 9 21.77 6.17 9.23
CA LEU A 9 22.42 5.74 7.99
C LEU A 9 21.77 6.42 6.78
N SER A 10 22.60 6.70 5.77
CA SER A 10 22.08 7.17 4.48
C SER A 10 21.26 6.10 3.77
N ASN A 11 20.41 6.50 2.81
CA ASN A 11 19.67 5.57 1.96
C ASN A 11 20.58 4.56 1.26
N ARG A 12 21.77 5.02 0.84
CA ARG A 12 22.80 4.18 0.24
C ARG A 12 23.29 3.10 1.20
N ASP A 13 23.62 3.52 2.43
CA ASP A 13 24.18 2.61 3.43
C ASP A 13 23.13 1.61 3.92
N LEU A 14 21.88 2.03 4.09
CA LEU A 14 20.76 1.13 4.39
C LEU A 14 20.57 0.09 3.28
N LEU A 15 20.61 0.52 2.02
CA LEU A 15 20.49 -0.38 0.88
C LEU A 15 21.72 -1.33 0.82
N ALA A 16 22.91 -0.84 1.08
CA ALA A 16 24.14 -1.62 1.11
C ALA A 16 24.12 -2.73 2.18
N LEU A 17 23.49 -2.48 3.33
CA LEU A 17 23.30 -3.49 4.36
C LEU A 17 22.41 -4.67 3.89
N LEU A 18 21.46 -4.40 3.02
CA LEU A 18 20.53 -5.42 2.53
C LEU A 18 21.08 -6.21 1.34
N VAL A 19 21.73 -5.52 0.41
CA VAL A 19 22.08 -6.10 -0.91
C VAL A 19 23.59 -6.07 -1.21
N GLY A 20 24.41 -5.42 -0.36
CA GLY A 20 25.83 -5.20 -0.57
C GLY A 20 26.15 -3.88 -1.31
N GLU A 21 27.34 -3.32 -1.06
CA GLU A 21 27.72 -1.97 -1.53
C GLU A 21 27.64 -1.80 -3.05
N ASN A 22 28.26 -2.70 -3.81
CA ASN A 22 28.30 -2.61 -5.26
C ASN A 22 26.92 -2.64 -5.89
N ILE A 23 26.02 -3.47 -5.34
CA ILE A 23 24.63 -3.60 -5.82
C ILE A 23 23.83 -2.37 -5.44
N ALA A 24 24.01 -1.83 -4.23
CA ALA A 24 23.34 -0.62 -3.78
C ALA A 24 23.67 0.58 -4.69
N ASP A 25 24.95 0.76 -5.03
CA ASP A 25 25.39 1.83 -5.93
C ASP A 25 24.77 1.70 -7.33
N CYS A 26 24.77 0.50 -7.88
CA CYS A 26 24.12 0.24 -9.18
C CYS A 26 22.60 0.54 -9.13
N MET A 27 21.92 0.08 -8.10
CA MET A 27 20.47 0.29 -7.93
C MET A 27 20.12 1.77 -7.82
N LEU A 28 20.88 2.55 -7.05
CA LEU A 28 20.68 3.98 -6.91
C LEU A 28 20.97 4.75 -8.20
N LEU A 29 21.98 4.33 -8.97
CA LEU A 29 22.26 4.92 -10.28
C LEU A 29 21.09 4.70 -11.25
N GLU A 30 20.52 3.50 -11.30
CA GLU A 30 19.39 3.17 -12.17
C GLU A 30 18.13 3.97 -11.84
N THR A 31 17.87 4.22 -10.55
CA THR A 31 16.68 4.95 -10.11
C THR A 31 16.90 6.46 -9.97
N GLY A 32 18.08 6.96 -10.37
CA GLY A 32 18.42 8.37 -10.14
C GLY A 32 18.40 8.77 -8.66
N GLY A 33 18.70 7.83 -7.76
CA GLY A 33 18.73 8.01 -6.31
C GLY A 33 17.37 7.90 -5.60
N ARG A 34 16.29 7.58 -6.34
CA ARG A 34 14.94 7.47 -5.75
C ARG A 34 14.68 6.06 -5.24
N LEU A 35 14.47 5.92 -3.93
CA LEU A 35 14.16 4.64 -3.31
C LEU A 35 12.78 4.09 -3.71
N SER A 36 11.80 4.98 -3.96
CA SER A 36 10.46 4.57 -4.39
C SER A 36 10.48 3.68 -5.62
N ASP A 37 11.37 4.00 -6.57
CA ASP A 37 11.46 3.31 -7.85
C ASP A 37 12.04 1.89 -7.72
N LEU A 38 12.78 1.62 -6.64
CA LEU A 38 13.27 0.27 -6.31
C LEU A 38 12.13 -0.70 -5.93
N PHE A 39 11.03 -0.14 -5.45
CA PHE A 39 9.88 -0.91 -4.96
C PHE A 39 8.69 -0.90 -5.92
N SER A 40 8.67 -0.07 -6.96
CA SER A 40 7.55 0.09 -7.89
C SER A 40 7.36 -1.07 -8.88
N GLY A 41 8.27 -2.02 -8.93
CA GLY A 41 8.19 -3.15 -9.87
C GLY A 41 8.49 -2.81 -11.33
N GLU A 42 8.55 -1.52 -11.66
CA GLU A 42 8.83 -1.00 -13.02
C GLU A 42 10.32 -0.83 -13.32
N THR A 43 11.22 -1.32 -12.48
CA THR A 43 12.64 -1.27 -12.81
C THR A 43 12.92 -2.14 -14.02
N SER A 44 12.60 -1.51 -15.06
CA SER A 44 13.22 -1.29 -16.35
C SER A 44 13.65 -2.50 -17.14
N THR A 45 12.86 -2.78 -18.14
CA THR A 45 13.22 -3.33 -19.45
C THR A 45 14.44 -2.64 -20.13
N VAL A 46 14.95 -1.53 -19.58
CA VAL A 46 16.02 -0.73 -20.20
C VAL A 46 17.42 -1.35 -20.03
N VAL A 47 17.64 -2.21 -19.03
CA VAL A 47 18.92 -2.94 -18.86
C VAL A 47 19.06 -4.14 -19.80
N MET A 48 18.01 -4.49 -20.55
CA MET A 48 17.99 -5.60 -21.49
C MET A 48 18.89 -5.41 -22.73
N ALA A 49 19.48 -4.23 -22.94
CA ALA A 49 20.22 -3.89 -24.16
C ALA A 49 21.75 -4.00 -24.04
N ARG A 50 22.29 -4.39 -22.89
CA ARG A 50 23.74 -4.55 -22.72
C ARG A 50 24.11 -5.92 -22.17
N GLU A 51 24.46 -6.81 -23.09
CA GLU A 51 25.07 -8.14 -22.96
C GLU A 51 24.18 -9.24 -22.33
N PRO A 52 23.81 -10.27 -23.10
CA PRO A 52 23.10 -11.44 -22.58
C PRO A 52 24.11 -12.36 -21.86
N GLY A 53 23.97 -12.51 -20.56
CA GLY A 53 24.57 -13.62 -19.86
C GLY A 53 25.06 -13.43 -18.44
N ALA A 54 25.52 -12.24 -18.01
CA ALA A 54 26.19 -12.10 -16.72
C ALA A 54 25.43 -11.28 -15.65
N LEU A 55 24.45 -10.47 -16.03
CA LEU A 55 23.77 -9.54 -15.11
C LEU A 55 22.41 -10.05 -14.59
N TYR A 56 21.78 -10.99 -15.29
CA TYR A 56 20.43 -11.47 -14.94
C TYR A 56 20.37 -12.18 -13.58
N ASP A 57 21.43 -12.90 -13.21
CA ASP A 57 21.47 -13.67 -11.97
C ASP A 57 21.78 -12.79 -10.73
N ASN A 58 22.45 -11.66 -10.92
CA ASN A 58 22.84 -10.77 -9.81
C ASN A 58 21.70 -9.91 -9.24
N TRP A 59 20.62 -9.67 -10.02
CA TRP A 59 19.52 -8.80 -9.61
C TRP A 59 18.31 -9.55 -9.02
N ALA A 60 18.18 -10.84 -9.27
CA ALA A 60 17.08 -11.63 -8.77
C ALA A 60 17.07 -11.69 -7.23
N LYS A 61 18.23 -11.98 -6.62
CA LYS A 61 18.37 -12.03 -5.16
C LYS A 61 18.12 -10.69 -4.46
N PRO A 62 18.76 -9.57 -4.87
CA PRO A 62 18.50 -8.25 -4.30
C PRO A 62 17.03 -7.83 -4.34
N ARG A 63 16.34 -8.06 -5.46
CA ARG A 63 14.91 -7.77 -5.59
C ARG A 63 14.05 -8.59 -4.62
N VAL A 64 14.37 -9.87 -4.46
CA VAL A 64 13.68 -10.74 -3.50
C VAL A 64 13.90 -10.24 -2.07
N ILE A 65 15.13 -9.82 -1.72
CA ILE A 65 15.45 -9.27 -0.39
C ILE A 65 14.64 -7.99 -0.12
N LEU A 66 14.61 -7.06 -1.07
CA LEU A 66 13.85 -5.82 -0.94
C LEU A 66 12.34 -6.08 -0.85
N SER A 67 11.83 -7.01 -1.66
CA SER A 67 10.42 -7.40 -1.59
C SER A 67 10.06 -8.05 -0.26
N ALA A 68 10.95 -8.89 0.27
CA ALA A 68 10.76 -9.51 1.59
C ALA A 68 10.82 -8.47 2.71
N ALA A 69 11.76 -7.52 2.67
CA ALA A 69 11.85 -6.44 3.65
C ALA A 69 10.59 -5.57 3.66
N ARG A 70 10.07 -5.23 2.48
CA ARG A 70 8.80 -4.50 2.34
C ARG A 70 7.64 -5.30 2.91
N GLU A 71 7.53 -6.58 2.59
CA GLU A 71 6.45 -7.44 3.08
C GLU A 71 6.52 -7.61 4.60
N LEU A 72 7.72 -7.74 5.18
CA LEU A 72 7.88 -7.77 6.63
C LEU A 72 7.43 -6.46 7.28
N ALA A 73 7.79 -5.31 6.71
CA ALA A 73 7.32 -4.00 7.19
C ALA A 73 5.78 -3.90 7.14
N ARG A 74 5.17 -4.32 6.02
CA ARG A 74 3.71 -4.35 5.88
C ARG A 74 3.05 -5.22 6.95
N ARG A 75 3.57 -6.44 7.17
CA ARG A 75 3.04 -7.36 8.22
C ARG A 75 3.19 -6.76 9.60
N CYS A 76 4.34 -6.19 9.92
CA CYS A 76 4.59 -5.54 11.21
C CYS A 76 3.60 -4.40 11.48
N LEU A 77 3.33 -3.56 10.46
CA LEU A 77 2.32 -2.51 10.54
C LEU A 77 0.90 -3.10 10.73
N GLY A 78 0.56 -4.16 9.98
CA GLY A 78 -0.71 -4.86 10.12
C GLY A 78 -0.89 -5.44 11.53
N GLU A 79 0.12 -6.11 12.07
CA GLU A 79 0.08 -6.64 13.44
C GLU A 79 -0.14 -5.55 14.50
N SER A 80 0.42 -4.34 14.28
CA SER A 80 0.20 -3.21 15.18
C SER A 80 -1.23 -2.71 15.18
N LEU A 81 -1.95 -2.86 14.05
CA LEU A 81 -3.38 -2.52 13.93
C LEU A 81 -4.28 -3.56 14.61
N VAL A 82 -3.88 -4.85 14.57
CA VAL A 82 -4.62 -5.95 15.21
C VAL A 82 -4.48 -5.92 16.73
N ARG A 83 -3.24 -5.76 17.25
CA ARG A 83 -2.92 -5.92 18.68
C ARG A 83 -3.50 -4.84 19.59
N GLN A 84 -3.78 -3.66 19.09
CA GLN A 84 -4.12 -2.51 19.95
C GLN A 84 -5.61 -2.20 20.03
N GLY A 85 -6.47 -2.88 19.25
CA GLY A 85 -7.89 -2.51 19.18
C GLY A 85 -8.11 -1.04 18.74
N GLU A 86 -7.08 -0.42 18.19
CA GLU A 86 -6.94 1.03 18.01
C GLU A 86 -6.86 1.42 16.53
N CYS A 87 -7.44 0.64 15.62
CA CYS A 87 -7.34 0.95 14.18
C CYS A 87 -7.77 2.39 13.88
N MET A 88 -8.77 2.91 14.60
CA MET A 88 -9.28 4.27 14.43
C MET A 88 -8.62 5.31 15.35
N SER A 89 -7.96 4.90 16.43
CA SER A 89 -7.27 5.85 17.33
C SER A 89 -5.94 6.36 16.75
N SER A 90 -5.47 5.78 15.63
CA SER A 90 -4.25 6.21 14.96
C SER A 90 -4.40 6.24 13.43
N PRO A 91 -5.01 7.30 12.87
CA PRO A 91 -5.10 7.50 11.41
C PRO A 91 -3.74 7.38 10.69
N GLN A 92 -2.65 7.78 11.37
CA GLN A 92 -1.30 7.70 10.85
C GLN A 92 -0.82 6.27 10.63
N LYS A 93 -1.16 5.34 11.53
CA LYS A 93 -0.83 3.91 11.37
C LYS A 93 -1.58 3.30 10.20
N VAL A 94 -2.87 3.63 10.06
CA VAL A 94 -3.69 3.20 8.91
C VAL A 94 -3.10 3.71 7.61
N LYS A 95 -2.77 5.00 7.54
CA LYS A 95 -2.14 5.61 6.36
C LYS A 95 -0.80 4.96 6.03
N ALA A 96 0.07 4.72 7.03
CA ALA A 96 1.34 4.02 6.83
C ALA A 96 1.12 2.61 6.27
N PHE A 97 0.21 1.83 6.84
CA PHE A 97 -0.13 0.50 6.35
C PHE A 97 -0.64 0.54 4.90
N LEU A 98 -1.56 1.46 4.59
CA LEU A 98 -2.10 1.62 3.23
C LEU A 98 -1.03 2.04 2.23
N THR A 99 -0.12 2.94 2.60
CA THR A 99 1.03 3.33 1.75
C THR A 99 1.91 2.13 1.41
N HIS A 100 2.26 1.32 2.41
CA HIS A 100 3.06 0.11 2.18
C HIS A 100 2.32 -0.95 1.36
N SER A 101 0.99 -1.00 1.48
CA SER A 101 0.17 -1.98 0.77
C SER A 101 -0.13 -1.58 -0.67
N LEU A 102 -0.41 -0.31 -0.92
CA LEU A 102 -0.97 0.18 -2.19
C LEU A 102 -0.06 1.16 -2.94
N GLY A 103 0.73 1.97 -2.23
CA GLY A 103 1.42 3.12 -2.82
C GLY A 103 2.47 2.79 -3.89
N HIS A 104 2.90 1.54 -3.99
CA HIS A 104 3.89 1.06 -4.95
C HIS A 104 3.27 0.33 -6.15
N LEU A 105 1.95 0.11 -6.15
CA LEU A 105 1.30 -0.66 -7.21
C LEU A 105 1.22 0.16 -8.50
N PRO A 106 1.63 -0.42 -9.67
CA PRO A 106 1.57 0.26 -10.95
C PRO A 106 0.16 0.26 -11.57
N TYR A 107 -0.80 -0.35 -10.91
CA TYR A 107 -2.21 -0.41 -11.31
C TYR A 107 -3.09 0.01 -10.14
N GLU A 108 -4.32 0.44 -10.43
CA GLU A 108 -5.28 0.73 -9.39
C GLU A 108 -5.72 -0.55 -8.68
N ALA A 109 -5.70 -0.52 -7.36
CA ALA A 109 -6.19 -1.60 -6.51
C ALA A 109 -7.13 -1.03 -5.45
N PHE A 110 -8.26 -1.67 -5.24
CA PHE A 110 -9.22 -1.31 -4.22
C PHE A 110 -9.10 -2.31 -3.06
N MET A 111 -8.85 -1.80 -1.87
CA MET A 111 -8.62 -2.56 -0.63
C MET A 111 -9.69 -2.24 0.39
N ALA A 112 -10.05 -3.24 1.20
CA ALA A 112 -10.87 -3.08 2.39
C ALA A 112 -10.10 -3.51 3.64
N LEU A 113 -10.25 -2.73 4.71
CA LEU A 113 -9.85 -3.07 6.07
C LEU A 113 -11.12 -3.34 6.86
N TRP A 114 -11.38 -4.61 7.14
CA TRP A 114 -12.55 -5.06 7.89
C TRP A 114 -12.30 -4.92 9.39
N LEU A 115 -13.24 -4.32 10.10
CA LEU A 115 -13.08 -3.94 11.50
C LEU A 115 -14.19 -4.57 12.36
N ASP A 116 -13.83 -4.94 13.58
CA ASP A 116 -14.77 -5.38 14.60
C ASP A 116 -15.51 -4.19 15.26
N ALA A 117 -16.35 -4.49 16.25
CA ALA A 117 -17.13 -3.49 16.97
C ALA A 117 -16.29 -2.53 17.84
N GLN A 118 -15.04 -2.88 18.15
CA GLN A 118 -14.05 -2.04 18.82
C GLN A 118 -13.12 -1.34 17.84
N HIS A 119 -13.39 -1.45 16.54
CA HIS A 119 -12.56 -0.96 15.45
C HIS A 119 -11.17 -1.61 15.37
N GLY A 120 -11.01 -2.82 15.93
CA GLY A 120 -9.84 -3.66 15.71
C GLY A 120 -9.85 -4.23 14.29
N LEU A 121 -8.67 -4.35 13.68
CA LEU A 121 -8.55 -4.93 12.35
C LEU A 121 -8.81 -6.44 12.41
N ILE A 122 -9.80 -6.92 11.66
CA ILE A 122 -10.10 -8.35 11.45
C ILE A 122 -9.23 -8.86 10.31
N GLU A 123 -9.32 -8.20 9.15
CA GLU A 123 -8.60 -8.58 7.93
C GLU A 123 -8.41 -7.36 7.02
N ALA A 124 -7.35 -7.38 6.21
CA ALA A 124 -7.08 -6.40 5.18
C ALA A 124 -6.84 -7.11 3.84
N GLU A 125 -7.70 -6.85 2.87
CA GLU A 125 -7.64 -7.55 1.59
C GLU A 125 -7.84 -6.63 0.39
N VAL A 126 -7.21 -6.96 -0.73
CA VAL A 126 -7.45 -6.31 -2.01
C VAL A 126 -8.64 -7.00 -2.68
N LEU A 127 -9.75 -6.29 -2.79
CA LEU A 127 -11.00 -6.81 -3.35
C LEU A 127 -11.01 -6.75 -4.88
N PHE A 128 -10.48 -5.66 -5.44
CA PHE A 128 -10.51 -5.43 -6.87
C PHE A 128 -9.16 -4.93 -7.35
N LYS A 129 -8.79 -5.38 -8.55
CA LYS A 129 -7.61 -4.91 -9.28
C LYS A 129 -8.10 -4.35 -10.62
N GLY A 130 -7.73 -3.12 -10.90
CA GLY A 130 -8.08 -2.44 -12.13
C GLY A 130 -6.96 -2.43 -13.14
N THR A 131 -7.12 -1.55 -14.11
CA THR A 131 -6.09 -1.19 -15.09
C THR A 131 -5.25 -0.01 -14.58
N LEU A 132 -4.49 0.63 -15.46
CA LEU A 132 -3.72 1.84 -15.12
C LEU A 132 -4.61 3.07 -14.82
N THR A 133 -5.88 3.04 -15.20
CA THR A 133 -6.76 4.20 -15.16
C THR A 133 -8.14 3.96 -14.54
N GLN A 134 -8.52 2.72 -14.25
CA GLN A 134 -9.86 2.42 -13.72
C GLN A 134 -9.95 1.07 -13.02
N THR A 135 -10.63 1.05 -11.88
CA THR A 135 -11.03 -0.17 -11.15
C THR A 135 -12.55 -0.22 -11.03
N SER A 136 -13.17 -1.30 -11.53
CA SER A 136 -14.60 -1.51 -11.32
C SER A 136 -14.84 -2.12 -9.94
N VAL A 137 -15.45 -1.36 -9.05
CA VAL A 137 -15.84 -1.81 -7.70
C VAL A 137 -17.33 -2.12 -7.69
N TYR A 138 -17.67 -3.33 -7.26
CA TYR A 138 -19.07 -3.80 -7.17
C TYR A 138 -19.53 -3.80 -5.72
N PRO A 139 -20.45 -2.91 -5.28
CA PRO A 139 -20.92 -2.82 -3.90
C PRO A 139 -21.41 -4.14 -3.33
N ARG A 140 -22.08 -4.97 -4.12
CA ARG A 140 -22.57 -6.29 -3.69
C ARG A 140 -21.42 -7.21 -3.22
N GLU A 141 -20.27 -7.14 -3.88
CA GLU A 141 -19.10 -7.96 -3.49
C GLU A 141 -18.49 -7.43 -2.19
N VAL A 142 -18.43 -6.10 -2.02
CA VAL A 142 -17.98 -5.48 -0.78
C VAL A 142 -18.89 -5.88 0.39
N VAL A 143 -20.21 -5.85 0.20
CA VAL A 143 -21.20 -6.33 1.21
C VAL A 143 -20.99 -7.81 1.51
N ARG A 144 -20.81 -8.65 0.50
CA ARG A 144 -20.56 -10.09 0.68
C ARG A 144 -19.32 -10.36 1.53
N HIS A 145 -18.22 -9.65 1.28
CA HIS A 145 -17.00 -9.77 2.06
C HIS A 145 -17.17 -9.23 3.48
N ALA A 146 -17.84 -8.10 3.68
CA ALA A 146 -18.14 -7.55 4.99
C ALA A 146 -18.86 -8.57 5.88
N MET A 147 -19.87 -9.25 5.33
CA MET A 147 -20.62 -10.30 6.04
C MET A 147 -19.78 -11.55 6.29
N ALA A 148 -18.94 -11.96 5.35
CA ALA A 148 -18.05 -13.11 5.50
C ALA A 148 -17.03 -12.91 6.64
N HIS A 149 -16.56 -11.69 6.84
CA HIS A 149 -15.67 -11.31 7.95
C HIS A 149 -16.39 -10.95 9.24
N ASN A 150 -17.73 -10.96 9.26
CA ASN A 150 -18.54 -10.48 10.38
C ASN A 150 -18.09 -9.08 10.86
N ALA A 151 -17.82 -8.21 9.89
CA ALA A 151 -17.32 -6.87 10.16
C ALA A 151 -18.44 -5.94 10.63
N SER A 152 -18.14 -5.08 11.62
CA SER A 152 -19.03 -4.02 12.07
C SER A 152 -18.74 -2.68 11.40
N ALA A 153 -17.52 -2.53 10.86
CA ALA A 153 -17.10 -1.33 10.14
C ALA A 153 -16.05 -1.68 9.09
N VAL A 154 -15.80 -0.74 8.18
CA VAL A 154 -14.78 -0.85 7.14
C VAL A 154 -14.10 0.49 6.89
N ILE A 155 -12.80 0.44 6.64
CA ILE A 155 -12.06 1.50 5.95
C ILE A 155 -11.78 0.97 4.55
N VAL A 156 -12.17 1.72 3.52
CA VAL A 156 -11.84 1.38 2.14
C VAL A 156 -10.71 2.27 1.64
N ALA A 157 -9.91 1.76 0.73
CA ALA A 157 -8.82 2.52 0.14
C ALA A 157 -8.56 2.09 -1.30
N HIS A 158 -8.07 3.01 -2.10
CA HIS A 158 -7.51 2.69 -3.41
C HIS A 158 -6.28 3.56 -3.70
N ASN A 159 -5.45 3.12 -4.63
CA ASN A 159 -4.30 3.91 -5.04
C ASN A 159 -4.53 4.56 -6.40
N HIS A 160 -3.89 5.72 -6.57
CA HIS A 160 -3.73 6.40 -7.86
C HIS A 160 -2.29 6.25 -8.35
N PRO A 161 -2.02 5.40 -9.34
CA PRO A 161 -0.67 5.26 -9.93
C PRO A 161 -0.14 6.56 -10.55
N SER A 162 -1.02 7.50 -10.89
CA SER A 162 -0.65 8.83 -11.38
C SER A 162 0.16 9.68 -10.39
N GLY A 163 0.17 9.32 -9.09
CA GLY A 163 0.84 10.08 -8.04
C GLY A 163 0.03 11.27 -7.52
N LEU A 164 -1.24 11.46 -7.94
CA LEU A 164 -2.11 12.54 -7.49
C LEU A 164 -3.15 12.01 -6.48
N ALA A 165 -3.05 12.47 -5.23
CA ALA A 165 -4.01 12.11 -4.16
C ALA A 165 -5.23 13.07 -4.20
N GLU A 166 -6.01 13.00 -5.27
CA GLU A 166 -7.20 13.82 -5.48
C GLU A 166 -8.42 12.93 -5.71
N ALA A 167 -9.53 13.24 -5.03
CA ALA A 167 -10.76 12.48 -5.21
C ALA A 167 -11.50 12.91 -6.49
N SER A 168 -11.72 11.96 -7.38
CA SER A 168 -12.59 12.14 -8.53
C SER A 168 -14.08 12.17 -8.13
N GLN A 169 -14.93 12.60 -9.03
CA GLN A 169 -16.39 12.51 -8.85
C GLN A 169 -16.85 11.05 -8.75
N ALA A 170 -16.19 10.14 -9.47
CA ALA A 170 -16.46 8.71 -9.42
C ALA A 170 -16.15 8.12 -8.03
N ASP A 171 -15.05 8.53 -7.39
CA ASP A 171 -14.68 8.09 -6.04
C ASP A 171 -15.71 8.54 -5.00
N ARG A 172 -16.20 9.76 -5.11
CA ARG A 172 -17.26 10.30 -4.25
C ARG A 172 -18.56 9.50 -4.41
N TRP A 173 -18.98 9.32 -5.67
CA TRP A 173 -20.17 8.52 -5.97
C TRP A 173 -20.05 7.07 -5.47
N LEU A 174 -18.91 6.43 -5.70
CA LEU A 174 -18.64 5.08 -5.19
C LEU A 174 -18.73 5.03 -3.67
N THR A 175 -18.16 6.02 -2.99
CA THR A 175 -18.22 6.11 -1.51
C THR A 175 -19.65 6.17 -1.02
N ASP A 176 -20.49 7.00 -1.63
CA ASP A 176 -21.91 7.11 -1.29
C ASP A 176 -22.66 5.78 -1.53
N GLN A 177 -22.36 5.09 -2.64
CA GLN A 177 -22.97 3.78 -2.93
C GLN A 177 -22.55 2.72 -1.90
N LEU A 178 -21.28 2.71 -1.49
CA LEU A 178 -20.78 1.79 -0.47
C LEU A 178 -21.40 2.08 0.90
N LYS A 179 -21.49 3.34 1.30
CA LYS A 179 -22.17 3.76 2.55
C LYS A 179 -23.61 3.26 2.58
N ALA A 180 -24.36 3.52 1.49
CA ALA A 180 -25.76 3.13 1.41
C ALA A 180 -25.93 1.60 1.44
N SER A 181 -25.10 0.86 0.71
CA SER A 181 -25.19 -0.60 0.61
C SER A 181 -24.78 -1.30 1.90
N LEU A 182 -23.71 -0.85 2.56
CA LEU A 182 -23.20 -1.42 3.80
C LEU A 182 -24.08 -1.10 5.01
N ALA A 183 -24.73 0.08 5.01
CA ALA A 183 -25.70 0.44 6.06
C ALA A 183 -26.89 -0.51 6.13
N LEU A 184 -27.27 -1.18 5.02
CA LEU A 184 -28.36 -2.16 4.99
C LEU A 184 -28.03 -3.43 5.78
N VAL A 185 -26.77 -3.68 6.07
CA VAL A 185 -26.27 -4.84 6.81
C VAL A 185 -25.49 -4.42 8.08
N ASP A 186 -25.80 -3.23 8.60
CA ASP A 186 -25.25 -2.67 9.84
C ASP A 186 -23.72 -2.51 9.84
N VAL A 187 -23.10 -2.36 8.67
CA VAL A 187 -21.66 -2.12 8.53
C VAL A 187 -21.39 -0.64 8.21
N LYS A 188 -20.56 0.03 9.01
CA LYS A 188 -20.23 1.45 8.85
C LYS A 188 -18.99 1.64 7.98
N VAL A 189 -19.04 2.54 7.00
CA VAL A 189 -17.85 3.05 6.32
C VAL A 189 -17.25 4.15 7.18
N LEU A 190 -16.04 3.92 7.71
CA LEU A 190 -15.37 4.86 8.62
C LEU A 190 -14.46 5.83 7.88
N ASP A 191 -13.83 5.39 6.79
CA ASP A 191 -13.05 6.26 5.91
C ASP A 191 -12.97 5.67 4.50
N HIS A 192 -12.67 6.55 3.54
CA HIS A 192 -12.18 6.21 2.21
C HIS A 192 -10.86 6.95 1.99
N VAL A 193 -9.77 6.20 1.84
CA VAL A 193 -8.43 6.76 1.72
C VAL A 193 -7.90 6.55 0.30
N ILE A 194 -7.53 7.64 -0.36
CA ILE A 194 -6.81 7.61 -1.64
C ILE A 194 -5.31 7.68 -1.34
N VAL A 195 -4.55 6.73 -1.90
CA VAL A 195 -3.09 6.64 -1.75
C VAL A 195 -2.43 6.96 -3.08
N ALA A 196 -1.49 7.89 -3.09
CA ALA A 196 -0.74 8.26 -4.29
C ALA A 196 0.75 8.37 -3.93
N GLY A 197 1.48 7.25 -4.12
CA GLY A 197 2.85 7.12 -3.63
C GLY A 197 2.90 7.28 -2.11
N HIS A 198 3.49 8.37 -1.63
CA HIS A 198 3.56 8.73 -0.21
C HIS A 198 2.48 9.72 0.24
N SER A 199 1.69 10.24 -0.69
CA SER A 199 0.60 11.18 -0.41
C SER A 199 -0.72 10.45 -0.17
N HIS A 200 -1.60 11.04 0.63
CA HIS A 200 -2.92 10.47 0.94
C HIS A 200 -3.97 11.57 0.97
N LEU A 201 -5.21 11.15 0.68
CA LEU A 201 -6.41 11.94 0.93
C LEU A 201 -7.39 11.06 1.69
N SER A 202 -7.89 11.52 2.83
CA SER A 202 -8.91 10.85 3.63
C SER A 202 -10.23 11.58 3.49
N PHE A 203 -11.29 10.88 3.14
CA PHE A 203 -12.64 11.44 3.01
C PHE A 203 -13.19 11.87 4.37
N ALA A 204 -12.88 11.13 5.43
CA ALA A 204 -13.27 11.50 6.79
C ALA A 204 -12.62 12.82 7.23
N GLU A 205 -11.31 13.00 6.98
CA GLU A 205 -10.61 14.27 7.29
C GLU A 205 -11.13 15.44 6.46
N GLN A 206 -11.65 15.20 5.27
CA GLN A 206 -12.28 16.23 4.43
C GLN A 206 -13.73 16.52 4.81
N GLY A 207 -14.32 15.74 5.73
CA GLY A 207 -15.72 15.89 6.12
C GLY A 207 -16.71 15.46 5.02
N TRP A 208 -16.34 14.47 4.19
CA TRP A 208 -17.16 13.97 3.08
C TRP A 208 -17.87 12.64 3.40
N LEU A 209 -17.71 12.11 4.61
CA LEU A 209 -18.35 10.88 5.08
C LEU A 209 -19.55 11.11 5.99
#